data_58a7e7d49cefa3b567175ec9267bcbd9
#
_entry.id   58a7e7d49cefa3b567175ec9267bcbd9
#
_cell.length_a   1.000
_cell.length_b   1.000
_cell.length_c   1.000
_cell.angle_alpha   90.00
_cell.angle_beta   90.00
_cell.angle_gamma   90.00
#
_symmetry.space_group_name_H-M   'P 1'
#
loop_
_entity.id
_entity.type
_entity.pdbx_description
1 polymer ?
#
loop_
_entity_poly.entity_id
_entity_poly.type
_entity_poly.pdbx_seq_one_letter_code
_entity_poly.pdbx_strand_id
1 'polypeptide(L)'
;VRQGRTTDVAIDIKKIDIQACLEHLGKQGYTSVLVEGGSTIISSFVEALAFDKIVTYIGNLVIGGTNSTSAVGGTGFATLHDAPRLEFASSRILDNNIRIESYRVGREGSYVYRHR
;
A
#
# COMPACT_ATOMS: atom_id res chain seq x y z
N VAL A 1 -13.58 -18.75 6.20
CA VAL A 1 -12.15 -18.90 6.52
C VAL A 1 -11.39 -19.01 5.22
N ARG A 2 -10.56 -18.07 5.02
CA ARG A 2 -9.72 -18.07 3.86
C ARG A 2 -8.45 -18.85 4.14
N GLN A 3 -8.31 -19.99 3.52
CA GLN A 3 -7.03 -20.67 3.50
C GLN A 3 -6.19 -20.07 2.37
N GLY A 4 -5.43 -19.04 2.69
CA GLY A 4 -4.46 -18.48 1.78
C GLY A 4 -3.18 -19.30 1.82
N ARG A 5 -2.62 -19.63 0.66
CA ARG A 5 -1.22 -19.97 0.59
C ARG A 5 -0.43 -18.71 0.88
N THR A 6 0.31 -18.71 1.98
CA THR A 6 1.32 -17.71 2.21
C THR A 6 2.61 -18.24 1.60
N THR A 7 3.09 -17.57 0.57
CA THR A 7 4.40 -17.85 0.00
C THR A 7 5.25 -16.62 0.23
N ASP A 8 6.29 -16.76 1.03
CA ASP A 8 7.30 -15.71 1.17
C ASP A 8 8.15 -15.69 -0.10
N VAL A 9 7.94 -14.69 -0.93
CA VAL A 9 8.77 -14.45 -2.10
C VAL A 9 9.80 -13.39 -1.74
N ALA A 10 11.05 -13.78 -1.65
CA ALA A 10 12.14 -12.81 -1.56
C ALA A 10 12.31 -12.14 -2.92
N ILE A 11 12.11 -10.83 -2.96
CA ILE A 11 12.10 -10.05 -4.18
C ILE A 11 13.30 -9.08 -4.15
N ASP A 12 14.17 -9.15 -5.16
CA ASP A 12 15.20 -8.14 -5.36
C ASP A 12 14.59 -6.86 -5.92
N ILE A 13 14.47 -5.86 -5.05
CA ILE A 13 13.73 -4.61 -5.27
C ILE A 13 14.30 -3.76 -6.40
N LYS A 14 15.55 -3.93 -6.77
CA LYS A 14 16.23 -3.09 -7.77
C LYS A 14 15.72 -3.27 -9.19
N LYS A 15 14.89 -4.30 -9.45
CA LYS A 15 14.48 -4.69 -10.82
C LYS A 15 13.06 -5.24 -10.93
N ILE A 16 12.17 -4.92 -9.99
CA ILE A 16 10.81 -5.46 -10.04
C ILE A 16 9.95 -4.62 -10.96
N ASP A 17 9.47 -5.26 -11.98
CA ASP A 17 8.29 -4.83 -12.69
C ASP A 17 7.07 -5.24 -11.87
N ILE A 18 6.45 -4.29 -11.20
CA ILE A 18 5.29 -4.51 -10.35
C ILE A 18 4.13 -5.11 -11.14
N GLN A 19 3.90 -4.62 -12.36
CA GLN A 19 2.83 -5.11 -13.22
C GLN A 19 3.05 -6.58 -13.58
N ALA A 20 4.26 -6.93 -14.02
CA ALA A 20 4.60 -8.31 -14.34
C ALA A 20 4.49 -9.24 -13.12
N CYS A 21 4.89 -8.76 -11.95
CA CYS A 21 4.75 -9.50 -10.69
C CYS A 21 3.27 -9.79 -10.37
N LEU A 22 2.40 -8.79 -10.45
CA LEU A 22 0.98 -8.96 -10.19
C LEU A 22 0.30 -9.87 -11.22
N GLU A 23 0.66 -9.76 -12.48
CA GLU A 23 0.16 -10.65 -13.53
C GLU A 23 0.58 -12.11 -13.29
N HIS A 24 1.83 -12.32 -12.89
CA HIS A 24 2.33 -13.65 -12.56
C HIS A 24 1.54 -14.26 -11.39
N LEU A 25 1.35 -13.50 -10.31
CA LEU A 25 0.56 -13.94 -9.16
C LEU A 25 -0.89 -14.23 -9.54
N GLY A 26 -1.49 -13.37 -10.37
CA GLY A 26 -2.85 -13.56 -10.88
C GLY A 26 -3.00 -14.85 -11.67
N LYS A 27 -2.03 -15.18 -12.54
CA LYS A 27 -2.00 -16.44 -13.30
C LYS A 27 -1.88 -17.68 -12.40
N GLN A 28 -1.29 -17.54 -11.22
CA GLN A 28 -1.23 -18.60 -10.22
C GLN A 28 -2.51 -18.72 -9.38
N GLY A 29 -3.51 -17.87 -9.61
CA GLY A 29 -4.80 -17.91 -8.94
C GLY A 29 -4.90 -17.09 -7.65
N TYR A 30 -3.91 -16.25 -7.35
CA TYR A 30 -4.00 -15.33 -6.23
C TYR A 30 -4.96 -14.17 -6.56
N THR A 31 -5.89 -13.90 -5.67
CA THR A 31 -6.91 -12.85 -5.85
C THR A 31 -6.60 -11.57 -5.09
N SER A 32 -5.68 -11.64 -4.12
CA SER A 32 -5.25 -10.49 -3.35
C SER A 32 -3.79 -10.64 -2.93
N VAL A 33 -3.11 -9.52 -2.81
CA VAL A 33 -1.73 -9.43 -2.37
C VAL A 33 -1.65 -8.44 -1.23
N LEU A 34 -1.09 -8.85 -0.10
CA LEU A 34 -0.75 -7.96 0.99
C LEU A 34 0.72 -7.57 0.84
N VAL A 35 0.97 -6.29 0.67
CA VAL A 35 2.32 -5.74 0.60
C VAL A 35 2.69 -5.21 1.98
N GLU A 36 3.62 -5.89 2.61
CA GLU A 36 4.24 -5.49 3.86
C GLU A 36 5.73 -5.29 3.61
N GLY A 37 6.33 -4.43 4.34
CA GLY A 37 7.77 -4.30 4.26
C GLY A 37 8.21 -2.86 4.14
N GLY A 38 9.47 -2.65 3.84
CA GLY A 38 10.07 -1.33 3.90
C GLY A 38 9.44 -0.30 2.97
N SER A 39 9.71 0.96 3.25
CA SER A 39 9.20 2.11 2.52
C SER A 39 9.50 2.06 1.00
N THR A 40 10.57 1.38 0.60
CA THR A 40 10.97 1.24 -0.81
C THR A 40 10.01 0.32 -1.59
N ILE A 41 9.63 -0.81 -1.03
CA ILE A 41 8.64 -1.70 -1.67
C ILE A 41 7.29 -1.02 -1.73
N ILE A 42 6.85 -0.43 -0.64
CA ILE A 42 5.56 0.27 -0.58
C ILE A 42 5.53 1.39 -1.62
N SER A 43 6.61 2.19 -1.74
CA SER A 43 6.68 3.24 -2.73
C SER A 43 6.58 2.72 -4.17
N SER A 44 7.17 1.58 -4.47
CA SER A 44 7.09 0.99 -5.80
C SER A 44 5.65 0.67 -6.21
N PHE A 45 4.85 0.12 -5.31
CA PHE A 45 3.43 -0.12 -5.55
C PHE A 45 2.63 1.17 -5.65
N VAL A 46 2.93 2.14 -4.80
CA VAL A 46 2.24 3.45 -4.79
C VAL A 46 2.54 4.24 -6.07
N GLU A 47 3.80 4.33 -6.46
CA GLU A 47 4.23 5.04 -7.68
C GLU A 47 3.68 4.39 -8.95
N ALA A 48 3.56 3.06 -8.97
CA ALA A 48 2.92 2.32 -10.05
C ALA A 48 1.39 2.40 -10.03
N LEU A 49 0.78 3.03 -9.02
CA LEU A 49 -0.68 3.03 -8.78
C LEU A 49 -1.25 1.61 -8.71
N ALA A 50 -0.46 0.66 -8.28
CA ALA A 50 -0.78 -0.76 -8.24
C ALA A 50 -1.26 -1.20 -6.85
N PHE A 51 -2.20 -0.47 -6.29
CA PHE A 51 -2.81 -0.78 -5.01
C PHE A 51 -4.27 -0.33 -5.00
N ASP A 52 -5.08 -1.00 -4.20
CA ASP A 52 -6.49 -0.68 -4.02
C ASP A 52 -6.77 -0.10 -2.63
N LYS A 53 -6.07 -0.59 -1.63
CA LYS A 53 -6.30 -0.28 -0.23
C LYS A 53 -4.99 -0.04 0.50
N ILE A 54 -4.99 0.95 1.38
CA ILE A 54 -3.90 1.18 2.34
C ILE A 54 -4.46 1.03 3.75
N VAL A 55 -3.77 0.26 4.57
CA VAL A 55 -4.00 0.18 6.00
C VAL A 55 -2.83 0.88 6.69
N THR A 56 -3.13 1.94 7.41
CA THR A 56 -2.15 2.76 8.10
C THR A 56 -2.29 2.57 9.61
N TYR A 57 -1.18 2.30 10.26
CA TYR A 57 -1.10 2.29 11.73
C TYR A 57 -0.29 3.48 12.21
N ILE A 58 -0.86 4.25 13.13
CA ILE A 58 -0.18 5.35 13.79
C ILE A 58 0.08 4.93 15.24
N GLY A 59 1.35 4.80 15.59
CA GLY A 59 1.76 4.51 16.96
C GLY A 59 1.58 5.73 17.88
N ASN A 60 1.49 5.48 19.16
CA ASN A 60 1.25 6.49 20.19
C ASN A 60 2.52 7.17 20.71
N LEU A 61 3.51 7.31 19.84
CA LEU A 61 4.79 7.93 20.19
C LEU A 61 5.31 8.82 19.06
N VAL A 62 6.16 9.75 19.39
CA VAL A 62 6.82 10.65 18.43
C VAL A 62 8.30 10.31 18.39
N ILE A 63 8.77 9.84 17.27
CA ILE A 63 10.19 9.55 17.04
C ILE A 63 10.91 10.80 16.54
N GLY A 64 10.36 11.46 15.53
CA GLY A 64 10.98 12.63 14.91
C GLY A 64 12.25 12.32 14.13
N GLY A 65 12.99 13.36 13.77
CA GLY A 65 14.27 13.28 13.08
C GLY A 65 14.18 13.34 11.55
N THR A 66 15.07 14.10 10.94
CA THR A 66 15.12 14.26 9.48
C THR A 66 15.53 12.98 8.75
N ASN A 67 16.26 12.07 9.42
CA ASN A 67 16.72 10.81 8.85
C ASN A 67 15.83 9.63 9.22
N SER A 68 14.65 9.89 9.79
CA SER A 68 13.68 8.85 10.11
C SER A 68 13.16 8.19 8.84
N THR A 69 12.94 6.88 8.90
CA THR A 69 12.32 6.14 7.79
C THR A 69 10.88 6.60 7.60
N SER A 70 10.53 7.00 6.40
CA SER A 70 9.16 7.32 6.03
C SER A 70 8.35 6.04 5.76
N ALA A 71 7.04 6.13 5.92
CA ALA A 71 6.13 5.01 5.60
C ALA A 71 6.14 4.68 4.10
N VAL A 72 6.21 5.70 3.26
CA VAL A 72 6.33 5.57 1.80
C VAL A 72 7.56 6.33 1.35
N GLY A 73 8.54 5.63 0.83
CA GLY A 73 9.79 6.20 0.33
C GLY A 73 9.73 6.51 -1.16
N GLY A 74 10.84 6.22 -1.84
CA GLY A 74 10.94 6.41 -3.29
C GLY A 74 11.09 7.87 -3.70
N THR A 75 10.82 8.13 -4.97
CA THR A 75 10.89 9.48 -5.56
C THR A 75 9.65 10.31 -5.23
N GLY A 76 8.52 9.65 -5.04
CA GLY A 76 7.23 10.29 -4.81
C GLY A 76 6.66 10.95 -6.06
N PHE A 77 5.68 11.81 -5.87
CA PHE A 77 5.00 12.54 -6.93
C PHE A 77 5.41 14.01 -6.92
N ALA A 78 5.65 14.55 -8.10
CA ALA A 78 6.13 15.94 -8.24
C ALA A 78 5.09 16.98 -7.81
N THR A 79 3.80 16.66 -7.96
CA THR A 79 2.70 17.55 -7.60
C THR A 79 1.62 16.81 -6.83
N LEU A 80 0.85 17.56 -6.04
CA LEU A 80 -0.32 16.99 -5.34
C LEU A 80 -1.40 16.50 -6.32
N HIS A 81 -1.44 17.04 -7.52
CA HIS A 81 -2.38 16.61 -8.55
C HIS A 81 -2.06 15.21 -9.06
N ASP A 82 -0.78 14.86 -9.16
CA ASP A 82 -0.33 13.56 -9.64
C ASP A 82 -0.41 12.47 -8.56
N ALA A 83 -0.40 12.87 -7.29
CA ALA A 83 -0.48 11.95 -6.18
C ALA A 83 -1.83 11.21 -6.14
N PRO A 84 -1.83 9.90 -5.84
CA PRO A 84 -3.08 9.17 -5.70
C PRO A 84 -3.91 9.70 -4.53
N ARG A 85 -5.20 9.86 -4.77
CA ARG A 85 -6.13 10.26 -3.73
C ARG A 85 -6.69 9.03 -3.03
N LEU A 86 -6.93 9.20 -1.74
CA LEU A 86 -7.51 8.18 -0.89
C LEU A 86 -8.84 8.66 -0.32
N GLU A 87 -9.76 7.72 -0.15
CA GLU A 87 -10.94 7.92 0.66
C GLU A 87 -10.81 7.08 1.93
N PHE A 88 -10.98 7.73 3.07
CA PHE A 88 -10.97 7.04 4.37
C PHE A 88 -12.28 6.29 4.56
N ALA A 89 -12.19 4.99 4.79
CA ALA A 89 -13.34 4.12 5.01
C ALA A 89 -13.58 3.89 6.51
N SER A 90 -12.53 3.77 7.31
CA SER A 90 -12.65 3.59 8.75
C SER A 90 -11.42 4.10 9.49
N SER A 91 -11.62 4.48 10.73
CA SER A 91 -10.55 4.76 11.68
C SER A 91 -10.93 4.19 13.04
N ARG A 92 -9.98 3.57 13.72
CA ARG A 92 -10.22 2.94 15.01
C ARG A 92 -9.00 3.13 15.92
N ILE A 93 -9.27 3.36 17.18
CA ILE A 93 -8.25 3.30 18.22
C ILE A 93 -8.18 1.86 18.74
N LEU A 94 -7.01 1.26 18.63
CA LEU A 94 -6.71 -0.10 19.07
C LEU A 94 -5.50 -0.06 19.98
N ASP A 95 -5.67 -0.37 21.25
CA ASP A 95 -4.60 -0.35 22.26
C ASP A 95 -3.77 0.93 22.23
N ASN A 96 -4.44 2.08 22.15
CA ASN A 96 -3.83 3.40 22.05
C ASN A 96 -3.01 3.65 20.76
N ASN A 97 -3.22 2.86 19.75
CA ASN A 97 -2.75 3.12 18.38
C ASN A 97 -3.96 3.40 17.48
N ILE A 98 -3.75 4.06 16.37
CA ILE A 98 -4.81 4.34 15.40
C ILE A 98 -4.60 3.46 14.18
N ARG A 99 -5.67 2.75 13.77
CA ARG A 99 -5.72 2.02 12.52
C ARG A 99 -6.66 2.72 11.56
N ILE A 100 -6.19 3.04 10.38
CA ILE A 100 -6.96 3.70 9.33
C ILE A 100 -7.00 2.79 8.11
N GLU A 101 -8.20 2.54 7.59
CA GLU A 101 -8.40 1.94 6.27
C GLU A 101 -8.78 3.00 5.26
N SER A 102 -8.11 3.00 4.13
CA SER A 102 -8.40 3.91 3.03
C SER A 102 -8.31 3.19 1.69
N TYR A 103 -9.11 3.65 0.74
CA TYR A 103 -9.16 3.11 -0.61
C TYR A 103 -8.71 4.14 -1.63
N ARG A 104 -8.00 3.68 -2.64
CA ARG A 104 -7.59 4.54 -3.74
C ARG A 104 -8.81 4.96 -4.56
N VAL A 105 -8.88 6.24 -4.86
CA VAL A 105 -9.92 6.82 -5.73
C VAL A 105 -9.35 6.98 -7.13
N GLY A 106 -10.14 6.66 -8.16
CA GLY A 106 -9.78 6.92 -9.55
C GLY A 106 -9.67 8.43 -9.83
N ARG A 107 -9.00 8.80 -10.92
CA ARG A 107 -8.78 10.20 -11.31
C ARG A 107 -10.06 11.01 -11.46
N GLU A 108 -11.18 10.37 -11.78
CA GLU A 108 -12.49 10.99 -11.94
C GLU A 108 -13.38 10.88 -10.69
N GLY A 109 -12.79 10.62 -9.52
CA GLY A 109 -13.51 10.44 -8.28
C GLY A 109 -14.22 9.08 -8.14
N SER A 110 -14.04 8.17 -9.08
CA SER A 110 -14.53 6.81 -8.97
C SER A 110 -13.61 5.95 -8.12
N TYR A 111 -14.19 5.07 -7.32
CA TYR A 111 -13.42 4.12 -6.54
C TYR A 111 -12.82 3.04 -7.44
N VAL A 112 -11.56 2.73 -7.23
CA VAL A 112 -10.89 1.62 -7.90
C VAL A 112 -11.34 0.29 -7.30
N TYR A 113 -11.60 0.30 -6.01
CA TYR A 113 -12.11 -0.85 -5.28
C TYR A 113 -13.10 -0.39 -4.22
N ARG A 114 -14.23 -1.04 -4.18
CA ARG A 114 -15.24 -0.81 -3.14
C ARG A 114 -15.49 -2.13 -2.44
N HIS A 115 -15.07 -2.21 -1.21
CA HIS A 115 -15.48 -3.32 -0.35
C HIS A 115 -16.93 -3.07 0.10
N ARG A 116 -17.80 -3.96 -0.26
CA ARG A 116 -19.18 -3.98 0.20
C ARG A 116 -19.32 -4.83 1.45
#